data_5c7bd2cb7a1ee04fecde42b925db76a1
#
_entry.id   5c7bd2cb7a1ee04fecde42b925db76a1
#
_cell.length_a   1.000
_cell.length_b   1.000
_cell.length_c   1.000
_cell.angle_alpha   90.00
_cell.angle_beta   90.00
_cell.angle_gamma   90.00
#
_symmetry.space_group_name_H-M   'P 1'
#
loop_
_entity.id
_entity.type
_entity.pdbx_description
1 polymer ?
#
loop_
_entity_poly.entity_id
_entity_poly.type
_entity_poly.pdbx_seq_one_letter_code
_entity_poly.pdbx_strand_id
1 'polypeptide(L)'
;MINSVIIDDDSNLREGMKAMLRMYAPEIRIAGEAESVVTGIELIEKLNPEIIFLDILMNDGTGFDILERLNQKHGKVSANIVFITAHEKFAIKAFRFSALDFLLKPIDPDELKNV
;
A
#
# COMPACT_ATOMS: atom_id res chain seq x y z
N MET A 1 -0.15 1.57 18.48
CA MET A 1 0.00 2.14 17.12
C MET A 1 -0.16 1.04 16.09
N ILE A 2 -0.81 1.36 15.00
CA ILE A 2 -0.97 0.45 13.86
C ILE A 2 0.22 0.64 12.93
N ASN A 3 1.01 -0.39 12.72
CA ASN A 3 2.18 -0.31 11.85
C ASN A 3 1.80 -0.49 10.38
N SER A 4 2.30 0.39 9.53
CA SER A 4 2.05 0.35 8.09
C SER A 4 3.34 0.53 7.30
N VAL A 5 3.26 0.20 6.01
CA VAL A 5 4.31 0.52 5.04
C VAL A 5 3.67 1.19 3.83
N ILE A 6 4.45 2.00 3.11
CA ILE A 6 4.05 2.62 1.85
C ILE A 6 4.97 2.08 0.76
N ILE A 7 4.37 1.55 -0.30
CA ILE A 7 5.11 1.05 -1.47
C ILE A 7 4.61 1.81 -2.69
N ASP A 8 5.44 2.70 -3.20
CA ASP A 8 5.14 3.55 -4.36
C ASP A 8 6.47 4.04 -4.93
N ASP A 9 6.60 4.07 -6.24
CA ASP A 9 7.81 4.55 -6.89
C ASP A 9 7.93 6.09 -6.91
N ASP A 10 6.87 6.80 -6.55
CA ASP A 10 6.85 8.26 -6.47
C ASP A 10 7.17 8.74 -5.05
N SER A 11 8.38 9.30 -4.87
CA SER A 11 8.80 9.81 -3.56
C SER A 11 7.93 10.96 -3.04
N ASN A 12 7.40 11.79 -3.95
CA ASN A 12 6.52 12.88 -3.56
C ASN A 12 5.20 12.36 -2.99
N LEU A 13 4.67 11.29 -3.57
CA LEU A 13 3.47 10.65 -3.02
C LEU A 13 3.75 10.09 -1.64
N ARG A 14 4.88 9.40 -1.45
CA ARG A 14 5.22 8.85 -0.14
C ARG A 14 5.33 9.94 0.93
N GLU A 15 5.98 11.05 0.61
CA GLU A 15 6.10 12.19 1.54
C GLU A 15 4.73 12.80 1.86
N GLY A 16 3.89 12.97 0.84
CA GLY A 16 2.52 13.47 1.03
C GLY A 16 1.68 12.55 1.90
N MET A 17 1.79 11.24 1.71
CA MET A 17 1.09 10.25 2.54
C MET A 17 1.52 10.32 3.99
N LYS A 18 2.83 10.44 4.24
CA LYS A 18 3.33 10.56 5.61
C LYS A 18 2.75 11.80 6.31
N ALA A 19 2.71 12.93 5.60
CA ALA A 19 2.14 14.17 6.14
C ALA A 19 0.65 14.01 6.43
N MET A 20 -0.11 13.43 5.50
CA MET A 20 -1.55 13.24 5.68
C MET A 20 -1.87 12.29 6.83
N LEU A 21 -1.13 11.20 6.96
CA LEU A 21 -1.35 10.25 8.06
C LEU A 21 -1.05 10.88 9.41
N ARG A 22 0.03 11.68 9.51
CA ARG A 22 0.31 12.39 10.76
C ARG A 22 -0.83 13.33 11.17
N MET A 23 -1.46 13.96 10.20
CA MET A 23 -2.52 14.95 10.45
C MET A 23 -3.88 14.32 10.70
N TYR A 24 -4.26 13.32 9.91
CA TYR A 24 -5.63 12.79 9.89
C TYR A 24 -5.79 11.41 10.51
N ALA A 25 -4.73 10.64 10.63
CA ALA A 25 -4.76 9.29 11.19
C ALA A 25 -3.48 9.01 11.99
N PRO A 26 -3.25 9.77 13.09
CA PRO A 26 -1.99 9.67 13.84
C PRO A 26 -1.78 8.31 14.52
N GLU A 27 -2.82 7.48 14.65
CA GLU A 27 -2.71 6.12 15.16
C GLU A 27 -2.04 5.16 14.17
N ILE A 28 -1.93 5.54 12.90
CA ILE A 28 -1.24 4.75 11.89
C ILE A 28 0.20 5.25 11.77
N ARG A 29 1.13 4.37 12.10
CA ARG A 29 2.56 4.66 11.99
C ARG A 29 3.11 4.08 10.70
N ILE A 30 3.86 4.88 9.93
CA ILE A 30 4.60 4.39 8.78
C ILE A 30 5.94 3.86 9.26
N ALA A 31 6.08 2.53 9.32
CA ALA A 31 7.28 1.87 9.80
C ALA A 31 8.36 1.74 8.73
N GLY A 32 7.99 1.87 7.46
CA GLY A 32 8.93 1.80 6.36
C GLY A 32 8.29 2.15 5.03
N GLU A 33 9.14 2.35 4.02
CA GLU A 33 8.68 2.64 2.66
C GLU A 33 9.58 1.94 1.64
N ALA A 34 9.02 1.67 0.47
CA ALA A 34 9.73 1.04 -0.63
C ALA A 34 9.27 1.64 -1.96
N GLU A 35 10.10 1.49 -3.01
CA GLU A 35 9.86 2.11 -4.31
C GLU A 35 9.66 1.13 -5.45
N SER A 36 9.70 -0.18 -5.18
CA SER A 36 9.63 -1.20 -6.22
C SER A 36 8.97 -2.48 -5.73
N VAL A 37 8.69 -3.39 -6.65
CA VAL A 37 8.16 -4.72 -6.32
C VAL A 37 9.15 -5.48 -5.45
N VAL A 38 10.42 -5.52 -5.86
CA VAL A 38 11.45 -6.29 -5.15
C VAL A 38 11.65 -5.74 -3.74
N THR A 39 11.88 -4.43 -3.61
CA THR A 39 12.11 -3.80 -2.30
C THR A 39 10.85 -3.83 -1.44
N GLY A 40 9.67 -3.76 -2.06
CA GLY A 40 8.39 -3.87 -1.36
C GLY A 40 8.21 -5.23 -0.70
N ILE A 41 8.53 -6.30 -1.42
CA ILE A 41 8.45 -7.66 -0.87
C ILE A 41 9.40 -7.81 0.33
N GLU A 42 10.64 -7.37 0.17
CA GLU A 42 11.63 -7.42 1.24
C GLU A 42 11.16 -6.67 2.50
N LEU A 43 10.58 -5.48 2.29
CA LEU A 43 10.08 -4.65 3.38
C LEU A 43 8.93 -5.32 4.13
N ILE A 44 7.97 -5.90 3.41
CA ILE A 44 6.83 -6.59 4.01
C ILE A 44 7.30 -7.81 4.80
N GLU A 45 8.22 -8.59 4.24
CA GLU A 45 8.75 -9.77 4.92
C GLU A 45 9.50 -9.41 6.20
N LYS A 46 10.23 -8.27 6.17
CA LYS A 46 11.02 -7.81 7.32
C LYS A 46 10.14 -7.26 8.43
N LEU A 47 9.15 -6.44 8.10
CA LEU A 47 8.38 -5.68 9.08
C LEU A 47 7.05 -6.32 9.45
N ASN A 48 6.51 -7.18 8.61
CA ASN A 48 5.20 -7.81 8.80
C ASN A 48 4.13 -6.78 9.22
N PRO A 49 3.87 -5.75 8.40
CA PRO A 49 3.00 -4.65 8.78
C PRO A 49 1.53 -5.07 8.85
N GLU A 50 0.73 -4.28 9.58
CA GLU A 50 -0.72 -4.50 9.68
C GLU A 50 -1.47 -3.90 8.49
N ILE A 51 -0.94 -2.79 7.91
CA ILE A 51 -1.52 -2.13 6.74
C ILE A 51 -0.43 -1.93 5.70
N ILE A 52 -0.76 -2.19 4.43
CA ILE A 52 0.11 -1.93 3.29
C ILE A 52 -0.59 -0.93 2.37
N PHE A 53 -0.02 0.28 2.25
CA PHE A 53 -0.43 1.26 1.24
C PHE A 53 0.37 0.97 -0.02
N LEU A 54 -0.29 0.54 -1.08
CA LEU A 54 0.34 -0.12 -2.21
C LEU A 54 -0.08 0.51 -3.53
N ASP A 55 0.89 1.07 -4.26
CA ASP A 55 0.67 1.49 -5.64
C ASP A 55 0.56 0.25 -6.54
N ILE A 56 -0.13 0.41 -7.66
CA ILE A 56 -0.32 -0.69 -8.60
C ILE A 56 0.78 -0.70 -9.66
N LEU A 57 1.02 0.42 -10.34
CA LEU A 57 2.01 0.47 -11.41
C LEU A 57 3.36 0.96 -10.91
N MET A 58 4.36 0.11 -10.99
CA MET A 58 5.74 0.41 -10.63
C MET A 58 6.68 0.02 -11.77
N ASN A 59 7.96 0.43 -11.69
CA ASN A 59 8.91 0.21 -12.79
C ASN A 59 9.22 -1.27 -13.04
N ASP A 60 9.24 -2.09 -12.01
CA ASP A 60 9.60 -3.51 -12.09
C ASP A 60 8.40 -4.46 -11.98
N GLY A 61 7.18 -3.94 -12.08
CA GLY A 61 5.98 -4.77 -12.02
C GLY A 61 4.82 -4.03 -11.38
N THR A 62 3.89 -4.77 -10.80
CA THR A 62 2.69 -4.20 -10.18
C THR A 62 2.58 -4.55 -8.71
N GLY A 63 1.73 -3.79 -7.99
CA GLY A 63 1.37 -4.13 -6.62
C GLY A 63 0.73 -5.51 -6.49
N PHE A 64 0.00 -5.93 -7.52
CA PHE A 64 -0.57 -7.29 -7.56
C PHE A 64 0.52 -8.36 -7.59
N ASP A 65 1.63 -8.10 -8.29
CA ASP A 65 2.77 -9.03 -8.33
C ASP A 65 3.37 -9.23 -6.94
N ILE A 66 3.43 -8.18 -6.13
CA ILE A 66 3.89 -8.28 -4.74
C ILE A 66 3.02 -9.28 -3.98
N LEU A 67 1.70 -9.11 -4.05
CA LEU A 67 0.76 -9.96 -3.32
C LEU A 67 0.78 -11.39 -3.82
N GLU A 68 0.87 -11.59 -5.13
CA GLU A 68 0.94 -12.94 -5.70
C GLU A 68 2.20 -13.68 -5.25
N ARG A 69 3.36 -13.01 -5.29
CA ARG A 69 4.62 -13.61 -4.84
C ARG A 69 4.62 -13.93 -3.35
N LEU A 70 4.07 -13.04 -2.53
CA LEU A 70 3.96 -13.29 -1.10
C LEU A 70 2.99 -14.42 -0.80
N ASN A 71 1.87 -14.49 -1.51
CA ASN A 71 0.89 -15.57 -1.35
C ASN A 71 1.49 -16.93 -1.73
N GLN A 72 2.30 -17.00 -2.79
CA GLN A 72 2.96 -18.23 -3.22
C GLN A 72 3.99 -18.70 -2.19
N LYS A 73 4.69 -17.76 -1.55
CA LYS A 73 5.77 -18.07 -0.62
C LYS A 73 5.29 -18.35 0.80
N HIS A 74 4.28 -17.60 1.28
CA HIS A 74 3.85 -17.60 2.67
C HIS A 74 2.37 -17.95 2.88
N GLY A 75 1.62 -18.22 1.81
CA GLY A 75 0.18 -18.29 1.87
C GLY A 75 -0.43 -16.90 1.85
N LYS A 76 -1.72 -16.80 2.16
CA LYS A 76 -2.44 -15.52 2.07
C LYS A 76 -1.81 -14.45 2.95
N VAL A 77 -1.61 -13.25 2.38
CA VAL A 77 -1.13 -12.08 3.11
C VAL A 77 -2.18 -11.68 4.14
N SER A 78 -1.79 -11.60 5.40
CA SER A 78 -2.71 -11.25 6.49
C SER A 78 -2.90 -9.74 6.68
N ALA A 79 -2.01 -8.92 6.14
CA ALA A 79 -2.10 -7.47 6.25
C ALA A 79 -3.32 -6.93 5.50
N ASN A 80 -3.85 -5.81 5.96
CA ASN A 80 -4.88 -5.07 5.24
C ASN A 80 -4.23 -4.28 4.12
N ILE A 81 -4.76 -4.43 2.90
CA ILE A 81 -4.21 -3.78 1.71
C ILE A 81 -5.07 -2.58 1.35
N VAL A 82 -4.42 -1.42 1.19
CA VAL A 82 -5.04 -0.22 0.66
C VAL A 82 -4.32 0.13 -0.62
N PHE A 83 -4.95 -0.11 -1.77
CA PHE A 83 -4.37 0.25 -3.05
C PHE A 83 -4.49 1.75 -3.30
N ILE A 84 -3.45 2.34 -3.87
CA ILE A 84 -3.41 3.75 -4.23
C ILE A 84 -2.89 3.85 -5.65
N THR A 85 -3.72 4.34 -6.58
CA THR A 85 -3.36 4.38 -7.99
C THR A 85 -4.05 5.53 -8.71
N ALA A 86 -3.50 5.94 -9.85
CA ALA A 86 -4.14 6.91 -10.75
C ALA A 86 -5.18 6.26 -11.68
N HIS A 87 -5.33 4.94 -11.67
CA HIS A 87 -6.13 4.20 -12.65
C HIS A 87 -7.26 3.40 -12.01
N GLU A 88 -8.49 3.89 -12.13
CA GLU A 88 -9.68 3.23 -11.58
C GLU A 88 -9.97 1.85 -12.19
N LYS A 89 -9.44 1.58 -13.38
CA LYS A 89 -9.64 0.29 -14.06
C LYS A 89 -9.16 -0.92 -13.27
N PHE A 90 -8.31 -0.72 -12.26
CA PHE A 90 -7.80 -1.80 -11.43
C PHE A 90 -8.68 -2.13 -10.22
N ALA A 91 -9.79 -1.41 -10.01
CA ALA A 91 -10.62 -1.58 -8.82
C ALA A 91 -11.20 -2.99 -8.69
N ILE A 92 -11.64 -3.59 -9.79
CA ILE A 92 -12.20 -4.96 -9.76
C ILE A 92 -11.13 -5.96 -9.36
N LYS A 93 -9.92 -5.84 -9.92
CA LYS A 93 -8.81 -6.74 -9.58
C LYS A 93 -8.38 -6.57 -8.12
N ALA A 94 -8.36 -5.31 -7.64
CA ALA A 94 -8.08 -5.03 -6.24
C ALA A 94 -9.07 -5.72 -5.31
N PHE A 95 -10.34 -5.69 -5.65
CA PHE A 95 -11.39 -6.39 -4.91
C PHE A 95 -11.09 -7.90 -4.81
N ARG A 96 -10.61 -8.51 -5.88
CA ARG A 96 -10.27 -9.95 -5.91
C ARG A 96 -9.14 -10.30 -4.96
N PHE A 97 -8.28 -9.34 -4.61
CA PHE A 97 -7.22 -9.52 -3.60
C PHE A 97 -7.68 -9.18 -2.19
N SER A 98 -8.99 -8.99 -2.00
CA SER A 98 -9.58 -8.66 -0.69
C SER A 98 -9.00 -7.38 -0.10
N ALA A 99 -8.78 -6.37 -0.95
CA ALA A 99 -8.28 -5.08 -0.49
C ALA A 99 -9.28 -4.44 0.49
N LEU A 100 -8.73 -3.82 1.53
CA LEU A 100 -9.53 -3.05 2.49
C LEU A 100 -10.14 -1.82 1.82
N ASP A 101 -9.36 -1.16 0.97
CA ASP A 101 -9.82 0.04 0.26
C ASP A 101 -9.03 0.24 -1.03
N PHE A 102 -9.54 1.14 -1.87
CA PHE A 102 -8.95 1.51 -3.15
C PHE A 102 -9.09 3.01 -3.32
N LEU A 103 -7.97 3.72 -3.27
CA LEU A 103 -7.93 5.18 -3.33
C LEU A 103 -7.34 5.64 -4.66
N LEU A 104 -7.99 6.62 -5.30
CA LEU A 104 -7.48 7.22 -6.53
C LEU A 104 -6.59 8.43 -6.22
N LYS A 105 -5.50 8.57 -6.99
CA LYS A 105 -4.64 9.76 -6.94
C LYS A 105 -5.33 10.92 -7.69
N PRO A 106 -5.24 12.16 -7.19
CA PRO A 106 -4.62 12.57 -5.94
C PRO A 106 -5.46 12.13 -4.73
N ILE A 107 -4.78 11.77 -3.64
CA ILE A 107 -5.48 11.22 -2.47
C ILE A 107 -6.26 12.32 -1.76
N ASP A 108 -7.55 12.07 -1.55
CA ASP A 108 -8.41 12.93 -0.73
C ASP A 108 -8.18 12.59 0.74
N PRO A 109 -7.81 13.57 1.59
CA PRO A 109 -7.62 13.32 3.02
C PRO A 109 -8.84 12.71 3.70
N ASP A 110 -10.05 13.07 3.27
CA ASP A 110 -11.28 12.50 3.85
C ASP A 110 -11.41 11.02 3.53
N GLU A 111 -11.06 10.60 2.31
CA GLU A 111 -11.05 9.17 1.95
C GLU A 111 -10.02 8.40 2.75
N LEU A 112 -8.83 8.97 2.92
CA LEU A 112 -7.77 8.35 3.72
C LEU A 112 -8.19 8.19 5.18
N LYS A 113 -8.87 9.18 5.73
CA LYS A 113 -9.33 9.18 7.11
C LYS A 113 -10.35 8.08 7.38
N ASN A 114 -11.13 7.69 6.38
CA ASN A 114 -12.19 6.68 6.50
C ASN A 114 -11.70 5.24 6.26
N VAL A 115 -10.42 5.06 5.98
CA VAL A 115 -9.84 3.74 5.79
C VAL A 115 -9.85 2.90 7.07
#